data_e7590f785b2ad70873354e4305b12623
#
_entry.id   e7590f785b2ad70873354e4305b12623
#
_cell.length_a   1.000
_cell.length_b   1.000
_cell.length_c   1.000
_cell.angle_alpha   90.00
_cell.angle_beta   90.00
_cell.angle_gamma   90.00
#
_symmetry.space_group_name_H-M   'P 1'
#
loop_
_entity.id
_entity.type
_entity.pdbx_description
1 polymer ?
#
loop_
_entity_poly.entity_id
_entity_poly.type
_entity_poly.pdbx_seq_one_letter_code
_entity_poly.pdbx_strand_id
1 'polypeptide(L)'
;RDVFYDGLSIGGTASLDGGNGPERLSGTDTENHEFSLNIEHEFGNGMTLTSVTGFSQYEYKDGIEADFLPLEFIGRSDDSEFDQFSQEIRLASDLDGRFSWVVGGNFLNSTQEIDRSVMSDGTFGQPGVVQALVGLPSIWSYSPAQLAGIEASFGLPAGALPPGVPGLTLWNQVNTLSYWEQETESWDLFAQGTFNITDNLSITAGVRYTEETKEAIAQTWINSEATG
;
A
#
# COMPACT_ATOMS: atom_id res chain seq x y z
N ARG A 1 0.68 -11.47 16.07
CA ARG A 1 -0.56 -12.11 16.52
C ARG A 1 -1.35 -11.06 17.29
N ASP A 2 -2.49 -10.69 16.81
CA ASP A 2 -3.33 -9.72 17.47
C ASP A 2 -4.10 -10.39 18.62
N VAL A 3 -3.53 -10.27 19.81
CA VAL A 3 -4.09 -10.87 21.03
C VAL A 3 -5.40 -10.20 21.46
N PHE A 4 -5.69 -9.01 20.91
CA PHE A 4 -6.87 -8.23 21.28
C PHE A 4 -8.17 -8.88 20.77
N TYR A 5 -8.13 -9.49 19.59
CA TYR A 5 -9.30 -10.13 19.00
C TYR A 5 -9.50 -11.59 19.43
N ASP A 6 -8.45 -12.29 19.84
CA ASP A 6 -8.55 -13.68 20.33
C ASP A 6 -9.48 -13.85 21.56
N GLY A 7 -9.80 -12.78 22.27
CA GLY A 7 -10.64 -12.81 23.47
C GLY A 7 -12.02 -12.16 23.31
N LEU A 8 -12.28 -11.45 22.23
CA LEU A 8 -13.52 -10.69 22.00
C LEU A 8 -14.37 -11.26 20.87
N SER A 9 -13.89 -12.27 20.17
CA SER A 9 -14.64 -12.94 19.12
C SER A 9 -15.91 -13.57 19.70
N ILE A 10 -17.04 -13.01 19.37
CA ILE A 10 -18.37 -13.60 19.68
C ILE A 10 -18.66 -14.64 18.59
N GLY A 11 -17.80 -15.65 18.50
CA GLY A 11 -18.05 -16.83 17.67
C GLY A 11 -17.83 -16.68 16.16
N GLY A 12 -17.21 -15.60 15.71
CA GLY A 12 -16.74 -15.42 14.34
C GLY A 12 -15.21 -15.32 14.33
N THR A 13 -14.57 -15.97 13.41
CA THR A 13 -13.19 -15.74 13.06
C THR A 13 -13.19 -14.75 11.92
N ALA A 14 -12.46 -13.64 12.05
CA ALA A 14 -12.30 -12.69 10.97
C ALA A 14 -11.69 -13.42 9.76
N SER A 15 -12.47 -13.67 8.75
CA SER A 15 -12.04 -14.29 7.50
C SER A 15 -11.99 -13.23 6.42
N LEU A 16 -10.79 -12.86 6.02
CA LEU A 16 -10.58 -11.89 4.94
C LEU A 16 -10.90 -12.44 3.55
N ASP A 17 -11.19 -13.73 3.46
CA ASP A 17 -11.47 -14.41 2.19
C ASP A 17 -12.95 -14.77 1.98
N GLY A 18 -13.84 -14.12 2.72
CA GLY A 18 -15.27 -14.32 2.52
C GLY A 18 -15.84 -15.62 3.08
N GLY A 19 -15.18 -16.23 4.07
CA GLY A 19 -15.68 -17.41 4.75
C GLY A 19 -15.50 -18.73 4.02
N ASN A 20 -14.87 -18.73 2.83
CA ASN A 20 -14.62 -19.92 2.02
C ASN A 20 -13.16 -20.38 2.02
N GLY A 21 -12.26 -19.67 2.68
CA GLY A 21 -10.85 -19.99 2.77
C GLY A 21 -10.37 -20.29 4.18
N PRO A 22 -9.10 -20.69 4.36
CA PRO A 22 -8.53 -20.86 5.65
C PRO A 22 -8.55 -19.52 6.39
N GLU A 23 -9.04 -19.55 7.62
CA GLU A 23 -9.09 -18.38 8.52
C GLU A 23 -7.75 -17.62 8.49
N ARG A 24 -7.71 -16.49 7.82
CA ARG A 24 -6.57 -15.59 7.92
C ARG A 24 -6.79 -14.70 9.12
N LEU A 25 -6.06 -15.00 10.16
CA LEU A 25 -5.93 -14.09 11.30
C LEU A 25 -5.35 -12.78 10.77
N SER A 26 -5.78 -11.65 11.29
CA SER A 26 -5.14 -10.36 11.05
C SER A 26 -3.65 -10.48 11.29
N GLY A 27 -2.86 -10.04 10.34
CA GLY A 27 -1.42 -10.17 10.41
C GLY A 27 -0.74 -9.56 9.21
N THR A 28 0.55 -9.37 9.37
CA THR A 28 1.43 -8.81 8.34
C THR A 28 2.54 -9.80 8.06
N ASP A 29 2.78 -10.05 6.79
CA ASP A 29 3.94 -10.80 6.31
C ASP A 29 4.75 -9.89 5.40
N THR A 30 6.06 -9.85 5.62
CA THR A 30 6.96 -8.96 4.90
C THR A 30 8.23 -9.69 4.53
N GLU A 31 8.58 -9.65 3.26
CA GLU A 31 9.83 -10.18 2.75
C GLU A 31 10.60 -9.07 2.03
N ASN A 32 11.90 -8.97 2.30
CA ASN A 32 12.77 -7.97 1.68
C ASN A 32 14.07 -8.61 1.24
N HIS A 33 14.44 -8.38 -0.01
CA HIS A 33 15.68 -8.83 -0.62
C HIS A 33 16.45 -7.63 -1.15
N GLU A 34 17.69 -7.47 -0.70
CA GLU A 34 18.56 -6.40 -1.18
C GLU A 34 19.89 -6.97 -1.65
N PHE A 35 20.33 -6.48 -2.78
CA PHE A 35 21.66 -6.77 -3.34
C PHE A 35 22.35 -5.46 -3.68
N SER A 36 23.61 -5.33 -3.27
CA SER A 36 24.46 -4.20 -3.63
C SER A 36 25.84 -4.67 -4.08
N LEU A 37 26.29 -4.13 -5.21
CA LEU A 37 27.65 -4.36 -5.73
C LEU A 37 28.35 -3.02 -5.87
N ASN A 38 29.46 -2.85 -5.17
CA ASN A 38 30.34 -1.70 -5.29
C ASN A 38 31.67 -2.15 -5.97
N ILE A 39 32.01 -1.46 -7.05
CA ILE A 39 33.29 -1.66 -7.77
C ILE A 39 34.03 -0.33 -7.74
N GLU A 40 35.27 -0.37 -7.27
CA GLU A 40 36.14 0.78 -7.25
C GLU A 40 37.42 0.46 -8.01
N HIS A 41 37.87 1.39 -8.83
CA HIS A 41 39.13 1.27 -9.57
C HIS A 41 39.92 2.58 -9.50
N GLU A 42 41.10 2.48 -8.93
CA GLU A 42 42.07 3.60 -8.90
C GLU A 42 42.96 3.56 -10.13
N PHE A 43 43.03 4.67 -10.85
CA PHE A 43 43.93 4.85 -11.98
C PHE A 43 45.29 5.35 -11.49
N GLY A 44 46.35 5.03 -12.26
CA GLY A 44 47.71 5.44 -11.89
C GLY A 44 47.98 6.96 -11.88
N ASN A 45 47.01 7.77 -12.25
CA ASN A 45 47.03 9.23 -12.19
C ASN A 45 46.22 9.81 -11.00
N GLY A 46 45.84 8.97 -10.02
CA GLY A 46 45.10 9.37 -8.84
C GLY A 46 43.59 9.53 -9.02
N MET A 47 43.04 9.29 -10.21
CA MET A 47 41.61 9.28 -10.41
C MET A 47 41.01 7.96 -9.92
N THR A 48 39.78 8.04 -9.39
CA THR A 48 39.00 6.90 -8.91
C THR A 48 37.69 6.80 -9.64
N LEU A 49 37.45 5.66 -10.28
CA LEU A 49 36.14 5.28 -10.83
C LEU A 49 35.41 4.43 -9.82
N THR A 50 34.17 4.82 -9.49
CA THR A 50 33.29 4.05 -8.61
C THR A 50 32.02 3.71 -9.36
N SER A 51 31.59 2.45 -9.27
CA SER A 51 30.31 1.97 -9.80
C SER A 51 29.56 1.29 -8.67
N VAL A 52 28.33 1.72 -8.41
CA VAL A 52 27.46 1.12 -7.41
C VAL A 52 26.16 0.65 -8.11
N THR A 53 25.96 -0.66 -8.06
CA THR A 53 24.72 -1.29 -8.58
C THR A 53 23.91 -1.76 -7.39
N GLY A 54 22.63 -1.39 -7.36
CA GLY A 54 21.69 -1.81 -6.34
C GLY A 54 20.47 -2.49 -6.96
N PHE A 55 19.99 -3.51 -6.28
CA PHE A 55 18.70 -4.14 -6.54
C PHE A 55 17.98 -4.33 -5.20
N SER A 56 16.71 -3.97 -5.15
CA SER A 56 15.86 -4.13 -3.96
C SER A 56 14.52 -4.68 -4.40
N GLN A 57 14.05 -5.70 -3.68
CA GLN A 57 12.73 -6.27 -3.84
C GLN A 57 12.06 -6.33 -2.46
N TYR A 58 10.82 -5.93 -2.41
CA TYR A 58 10.02 -5.90 -1.20
C TYR A 58 8.64 -6.46 -1.49
N GLU A 59 8.23 -7.45 -0.71
CA GLU A 59 6.88 -8.00 -0.71
C GLU A 59 6.23 -7.74 0.66
N TYR A 60 5.00 -7.28 0.63
CA TYR A 60 4.21 -6.99 1.81
C TYR A 60 2.80 -7.53 1.64
N LYS A 61 2.39 -8.39 2.56
CA LYS A 61 1.03 -8.94 2.63
C LYS A 61 0.44 -8.60 3.98
N ASP A 62 -0.74 -8.01 3.94
CA ASP A 62 -1.40 -7.50 5.13
C ASP A 62 -2.87 -7.94 5.13
N GLY A 63 -3.33 -8.38 6.28
CA GLY A 63 -4.72 -8.65 6.55
C GLY A 63 -5.13 -7.91 7.82
N ILE A 64 -6.06 -6.98 7.69
CA ILE A 64 -6.50 -6.11 8.78
C ILE A 64 -8.02 -6.23 8.95
N GLU A 65 -8.40 -6.43 10.19
CA GLU A 65 -9.75 -6.13 10.62
C GLU A 65 -9.86 -4.59 10.73
N ALA A 66 -10.75 -3.97 9.93
CA ALA A 66 -10.71 -2.53 9.68
C ALA A 66 -11.73 -1.71 10.48
N ASP A 67 -12.69 -2.34 11.14
CA ASP A 67 -13.72 -1.65 11.92
C ASP A 67 -13.46 -1.62 13.43
N PHE A 68 -12.49 -2.41 13.90
CA PHE A 68 -12.12 -2.51 15.33
C PHE A 68 -13.26 -2.91 16.24
N LEU A 69 -14.26 -3.61 15.70
CA LEU A 69 -15.41 -4.13 16.45
C LEU A 69 -15.29 -5.64 16.60
N PRO A 70 -15.94 -6.24 17.60
CA PRO A 70 -16.00 -7.69 17.74
C PRO A 70 -16.97 -8.35 16.73
N LEU A 71 -17.19 -7.73 15.60
CA LEU A 71 -18.10 -8.13 14.53
C LEU A 71 -17.32 -8.04 13.22
N GLU A 72 -17.50 -9.01 12.35
CA GLU A 72 -16.95 -8.98 10.99
C GLU A 72 -17.74 -8.00 10.12
N PHE A 73 -17.35 -6.75 10.13
CA PHE A 73 -18.03 -5.68 9.42
C PHE A 73 -17.26 -5.23 8.20
N ILE A 74 -15.98 -4.91 8.36
CA ILE A 74 -15.09 -4.47 7.31
C ILE A 74 -13.72 -5.13 7.51
N GLY A 75 -13.30 -5.90 6.52
CA GLY A 75 -11.95 -6.43 6.41
C GLY A 75 -11.19 -5.77 5.26
N ARG A 76 -9.87 -5.67 5.39
CA ARG A 76 -8.99 -5.21 4.34
C ARG A 76 -7.82 -6.16 4.18
N SER A 77 -7.44 -6.44 2.94
CA SER A 77 -6.16 -7.05 2.63
C SER A 77 -5.41 -6.21 1.61
N ASP A 78 -4.12 -6.09 1.80
CA ASP A 78 -3.20 -5.47 0.85
C ASP A 78 -2.11 -6.48 0.49
N ASP A 79 -1.89 -6.69 -0.80
CA ASP A 79 -0.70 -7.33 -1.35
C ASP A 79 0.07 -6.23 -2.09
N SER A 80 1.32 -5.98 -1.69
CA SER A 80 2.15 -4.96 -2.29
C SER A 80 3.51 -5.53 -2.67
N GLU A 81 3.92 -5.27 -3.90
CA GLU A 81 5.22 -5.63 -4.44
C GLU A 81 5.95 -4.36 -4.87
N PHE A 82 7.24 -4.32 -4.61
CA PHE A 82 8.12 -3.24 -5.02
C PHE A 82 9.45 -3.81 -5.48
N ASP A 83 9.83 -3.44 -6.70
CA ASP A 83 11.11 -3.76 -7.30
C ASP A 83 11.85 -2.48 -7.65
N GLN A 84 13.14 -2.43 -7.37
CA GLN A 84 13.98 -1.31 -7.74
C GLN A 84 15.34 -1.78 -8.24
N PHE A 85 15.76 -1.20 -9.35
CA PHE A 85 17.12 -1.25 -9.84
C PHE A 85 17.74 0.15 -9.78
N SER A 86 18.97 0.24 -9.31
CA SER A 86 19.74 1.50 -9.32
C SER A 86 21.17 1.28 -9.78
N GLN A 87 21.69 2.27 -10.49
CA GLN A 87 23.07 2.31 -10.94
C GLN A 87 23.64 3.70 -10.76
N GLU A 88 24.74 3.80 -10.00
CA GLU A 88 25.56 5.00 -9.93
C GLU A 88 26.92 4.73 -10.59
N ILE A 89 27.39 5.68 -11.38
CA ILE A 89 28.76 5.71 -11.89
C ILE A 89 29.32 7.08 -11.60
N ARG A 90 30.46 7.14 -10.94
CA ARG A 90 31.18 8.40 -10.67
C ARG A 90 32.67 8.27 -10.92
N LEU A 91 33.25 9.35 -11.41
CA LEU A 91 34.68 9.52 -11.56
C LEU A 91 35.14 10.71 -10.73
N ALA A 92 36.08 10.50 -9.87
CA ALA A 92 36.68 11.53 -9.01
C ALA A 92 38.13 11.74 -9.37
N SER A 93 38.60 13.00 -9.27
CA SER A 93 40.01 13.32 -9.38
C SER A 93 40.76 12.98 -8.09
N ASP A 94 42.08 12.96 -8.16
CA ASP A 94 42.95 13.00 -6.99
C ASP A 94 42.58 14.19 -6.08
N LEU A 95 42.60 13.97 -4.78
CA LEU A 95 42.30 14.96 -3.75
C LEU A 95 43.54 15.83 -3.36
N ASP A 96 44.73 15.41 -3.71
CA ASP A 96 46.01 16.07 -3.31
C ASP A 96 46.29 17.34 -4.12
N GLY A 97 45.50 17.65 -5.14
CA GLY A 97 45.65 18.82 -5.99
C GLY A 97 45.02 20.10 -5.43
N ARG A 98 45.37 21.26 -6.01
CA ARG A 98 44.64 22.52 -5.75
C ARG A 98 43.23 22.49 -6.27
N PHE A 99 42.93 21.63 -7.21
CA PHE A 99 41.60 21.45 -7.78
C PHE A 99 41.23 19.98 -7.76
N SER A 100 40.18 19.66 -7.06
CA SER A 100 39.54 18.33 -7.06
C SER A 100 38.15 18.40 -7.62
N TRP A 101 37.72 17.35 -8.27
CA TRP A 101 36.41 17.29 -8.89
C TRP A 101 35.83 15.88 -8.84
N VAL A 102 34.51 15.80 -8.90
CA VAL A 102 33.78 14.57 -9.13
C VAL A 102 32.70 14.84 -10.17
N VAL A 103 32.54 13.90 -11.08
CA VAL A 103 31.43 13.85 -12.06
C VAL A 103 30.80 12.47 -11.98
N GLY A 104 29.53 12.41 -12.24
CA GLY A 104 28.82 11.13 -12.21
C GLY A 104 27.41 11.23 -12.73
N GLY A 105 26.76 10.09 -12.72
CA GLY A 105 25.36 9.97 -13.04
C GLY A 105 24.73 8.80 -12.32
N ASN A 106 23.44 8.93 -12.10
CA ASN A 106 22.60 7.90 -11.52
C ASN A 106 21.48 7.52 -12.50
N PHE A 107 21.12 6.26 -12.44
CA PHE A 107 19.92 5.72 -13.07
C PHE A 107 19.12 4.94 -12.01
N LEU A 108 17.82 5.11 -12.00
CA LEU A 108 16.89 4.39 -11.15
C LEU A 108 15.68 3.99 -11.96
N ASN A 109 15.28 2.75 -11.84
CA ASN A 109 14.00 2.26 -12.31
C ASN A 109 13.34 1.50 -11.16
N SER A 110 12.07 1.79 -10.90
CA SER A 110 11.29 1.07 -9.88
C SER A 110 9.86 0.88 -10.33
N THR A 111 9.30 -0.26 -9.92
CA THR A 111 7.90 -0.60 -10.08
C THR A 111 7.30 -0.88 -8.72
N GLN A 112 6.15 -0.31 -8.44
CA GLN A 112 5.37 -0.60 -7.26
C GLN A 112 3.96 -1.02 -7.67
N GLU A 113 3.54 -2.18 -7.18
CA GLU A 113 2.20 -2.71 -7.38
C GLU A 113 1.49 -2.84 -6.04
N ILE A 114 0.20 -2.54 -6.01
CA ILE A 114 -0.66 -2.70 -4.82
C ILE A 114 -1.98 -3.28 -5.27
N ASP A 115 -2.26 -4.50 -4.83
CA ASP A 115 -3.56 -5.12 -4.88
C ASP A 115 -4.24 -4.96 -3.53
N ARG A 116 -5.35 -4.25 -3.51
CA ARG A 116 -6.15 -4.02 -2.30
C ARG A 116 -7.53 -4.60 -2.44
N SER A 117 -7.93 -5.35 -1.44
CA SER A 117 -9.30 -5.82 -1.26
C SER A 117 -9.88 -5.21 0.01
N VAL A 118 -11.02 -4.55 -0.13
CA VAL A 118 -11.83 -4.11 1.01
C VAL A 118 -13.14 -4.85 0.97
N MET A 119 -13.35 -5.68 1.95
CA MET A 119 -14.55 -6.50 2.08
C MET A 119 -15.45 -5.90 3.13
N SER A 120 -16.72 -5.70 2.80
CA SER A 120 -17.76 -5.39 3.77
C SER A 120 -18.78 -6.51 3.80
N ASP A 121 -19.01 -7.05 5.00
CA ASP A 121 -20.05 -8.05 5.22
C ASP A 121 -21.29 -7.40 5.81
N GLY A 122 -22.32 -7.27 4.99
CA GLY A 122 -23.61 -6.71 5.43
C GLY A 122 -24.42 -7.66 6.31
N THR A 123 -23.99 -8.90 6.45
CA THR A 123 -24.60 -9.86 7.38
C THR A 123 -24.01 -9.73 8.78
N PHE A 124 -22.95 -8.95 8.96
CA PHE A 124 -22.18 -8.82 10.20
C PHE A 124 -21.65 -10.18 10.70
N GLY A 125 -21.27 -11.04 9.78
CA GLY A 125 -20.71 -12.38 10.08
C GLY A 125 -21.66 -13.34 10.74
N GLN A 126 -22.72 -12.84 11.41
CA GLN A 126 -23.72 -13.68 12.08
C GLN A 126 -25.12 -13.04 12.05
N PRO A 127 -26.05 -13.61 11.29
CA PRO A 127 -27.46 -13.20 11.33
C PRO A 127 -27.98 -13.30 12.78
N GLY A 128 -28.32 -12.19 13.37
CA GLY A 128 -28.84 -12.14 14.73
C GLY A 128 -27.96 -11.44 15.76
N VAL A 129 -26.63 -11.24 15.51
CA VAL A 129 -25.78 -10.48 16.43
C VAL A 129 -26.17 -9.01 16.45
N VAL A 130 -26.44 -8.40 15.29
CA VAL A 130 -26.97 -7.04 15.21
C VAL A 130 -28.34 -6.95 15.88
N GLN A 131 -29.19 -7.94 15.69
CA GLN A 131 -30.49 -8.02 16.37
C GLN A 131 -30.30 -8.09 17.90
N ALA A 132 -29.32 -8.83 18.38
CA ALA A 132 -29.05 -8.93 19.81
C ALA A 132 -28.41 -7.65 20.39
N LEU A 133 -27.54 -6.98 19.64
CA LEU A 133 -26.83 -5.78 20.11
C LEU A 133 -27.68 -4.50 20.04
N VAL A 134 -28.50 -4.34 19.00
CA VAL A 134 -29.34 -3.13 18.81
C VAL A 134 -30.82 -3.37 19.12
N GLY A 135 -31.22 -4.61 19.42
CA GLY A 135 -32.63 -4.96 19.67
C GLY A 135 -33.52 -4.83 18.45
N LEU A 136 -32.95 -4.59 17.27
CA LEU A 136 -33.68 -4.42 16.02
C LEU A 136 -33.50 -5.70 15.18
N PRO A 137 -34.58 -6.23 14.60
CA PRO A 137 -34.44 -7.28 13.59
C PRO A 137 -33.58 -6.75 12.45
N SER A 138 -32.88 -7.64 11.73
CA SER A 138 -32.11 -7.27 10.56
C SER A 138 -32.90 -6.32 9.68
N ILE A 139 -32.37 -5.12 9.40
CA ILE A 139 -33.06 -4.10 8.57
C ILE A 139 -33.48 -4.63 7.19
N TRP A 140 -32.85 -5.71 6.74
CA TRP A 140 -33.08 -6.37 5.47
C TRP A 140 -34.31 -7.27 5.47
N SER A 141 -34.85 -7.60 6.64
CA SER A 141 -36.08 -8.37 6.78
C SER A 141 -37.34 -7.48 6.97
N TYR A 142 -37.18 -6.17 6.97
CA TYR A 142 -38.27 -5.26 7.17
C TYR A 142 -39.19 -5.15 5.95
N SER A 143 -40.47 -5.22 6.20
CA SER A 143 -41.48 -4.84 5.20
C SER A 143 -41.37 -3.35 4.89
N PRO A 144 -41.86 -2.89 3.73
CA PRO A 144 -41.91 -1.47 3.40
C PRO A 144 -42.57 -0.59 4.47
N ALA A 145 -43.56 -1.11 5.17
CA ALA A 145 -44.27 -0.39 6.25
C ALA A 145 -43.36 -0.23 7.50
N GLN A 146 -42.54 -1.22 7.80
CA GLN A 146 -41.57 -1.14 8.91
C GLN A 146 -40.44 -0.18 8.58
N LEU A 147 -39.95 -0.18 7.34
CA LEU A 147 -38.94 0.77 6.87
C LEU A 147 -39.49 2.20 6.95
N ALA A 148 -40.69 2.46 6.51
CA ALA A 148 -41.32 3.77 6.63
C ALA A 148 -41.47 4.23 8.11
N GLY A 149 -41.72 3.30 9.02
CA GLY A 149 -41.76 3.57 10.46
C GLY A 149 -40.39 3.95 11.02
N ILE A 150 -39.31 3.28 10.57
CA ILE A 150 -37.93 3.59 10.94
C ILE A 150 -37.53 4.96 10.36
N GLU A 151 -37.81 5.21 9.09
CA GLU A 151 -37.54 6.50 8.45
C GLU A 151 -38.22 7.65 9.22
N ALA A 152 -39.47 7.48 9.58
CA ALA A 152 -40.21 8.50 10.34
C ALA A 152 -39.61 8.71 11.75
N SER A 153 -39.18 7.65 12.42
CA SER A 153 -38.59 7.74 13.78
C SER A 153 -37.25 8.43 13.80
N PHE A 154 -36.47 8.34 12.72
CA PHE A 154 -35.18 9.02 12.57
C PHE A 154 -35.24 10.33 11.77
N GLY A 155 -36.44 10.77 11.37
CA GLY A 155 -36.61 11.97 10.57
C GLY A 155 -36.05 11.89 9.16
N LEU A 156 -35.93 10.69 8.63
CA LEU A 156 -35.42 10.45 7.28
C LEU A 156 -36.57 10.68 6.25
N PRO A 157 -36.23 11.12 5.02
CA PRO A 157 -37.23 11.19 3.95
C PRO A 157 -37.79 9.81 3.63
N ALA A 158 -39.06 9.74 3.23
CA ALA A 158 -39.66 8.49 2.80
C ALA A 158 -38.91 7.89 1.61
N GLY A 159 -38.55 6.62 1.70
CA GLY A 159 -37.75 5.92 0.69
C GLY A 159 -36.23 6.17 0.79
N ALA A 160 -35.75 6.77 1.87
CA ALA A 160 -34.32 6.91 2.14
C ALA A 160 -33.65 5.56 2.42
N LEU A 161 -34.43 4.62 3.01
CA LEU A 161 -33.98 3.25 3.19
C LEU A 161 -34.45 2.41 1.99
N PRO A 162 -33.55 1.66 1.35
CA PRO A 162 -33.96 0.82 0.23
C PRO A 162 -34.95 -0.23 0.69
N PRO A 163 -35.99 -0.53 -0.11
CA PRO A 163 -36.98 -1.54 0.23
C PRO A 163 -36.31 -2.88 0.38
N GLY A 164 -36.43 -3.49 1.55
CA GLY A 164 -35.99 -4.86 1.78
C GLY A 164 -36.76 -5.81 0.87
N VAL A 165 -36.09 -6.61 0.11
CA VAL A 165 -36.67 -7.75 -0.58
C VAL A 165 -36.60 -8.93 0.38
N PRO A 166 -37.71 -9.53 0.79
CA PRO A 166 -37.71 -10.67 1.68
C PRO A 166 -36.84 -11.79 1.06
N GLY A 167 -35.79 -12.20 1.77
CA GLY A 167 -34.87 -13.22 1.31
C GLY A 167 -33.67 -12.71 0.49
N LEU A 168 -33.62 -11.42 0.14
CA LEU A 168 -32.43 -10.79 -0.38
C LEU A 168 -31.72 -10.04 0.78
N THR A 169 -30.59 -10.49 1.15
CA THR A 169 -29.63 -9.67 1.89
C THR A 169 -29.06 -8.67 0.87
N LEU A 170 -29.48 -7.41 0.96
CA LEU A 170 -28.98 -6.33 0.07
C LEU A 170 -27.46 -6.11 0.18
N TRP A 171 -26.83 -6.74 1.13
CA TRP A 171 -25.42 -6.69 1.42
C TRP A 171 -24.90 -8.12 1.61
N ASN A 172 -25.01 -8.94 0.60
CA ASN A 172 -24.07 -10.02 0.49
C ASN A 172 -22.70 -9.39 0.34
N GLN A 173 -21.69 -10.01 0.85
CA GLN A 173 -20.30 -9.59 0.79
C GLN A 173 -20.01 -8.71 -0.41
N VAL A 174 -19.72 -7.43 -0.16
CA VAL A 174 -19.27 -6.51 -1.19
C VAL A 174 -17.77 -6.44 -1.07
N ASN A 175 -17.09 -6.88 -2.11
CA ASN A 175 -15.65 -6.79 -2.20
C ASN A 175 -15.29 -5.68 -3.19
N THR A 176 -14.63 -4.64 -2.68
CA THR A 176 -14.06 -3.59 -3.51
C THR A 176 -12.59 -3.94 -3.75
N LEU A 177 -12.28 -4.24 -4.99
CA LEU A 177 -10.93 -4.55 -5.44
C LEU A 177 -10.31 -3.30 -6.05
N SER A 178 -9.11 -2.98 -5.66
CA SER A 178 -8.35 -1.87 -6.22
C SER A 178 -6.96 -2.34 -6.59
N TYR A 179 -6.58 -2.07 -7.81
CA TYR A 179 -5.23 -2.27 -8.33
C TYR A 179 -4.59 -0.92 -8.56
N TRP A 180 -3.36 -0.79 -8.12
CA TRP A 180 -2.54 0.37 -8.39
C TRP A 180 -1.12 -0.09 -8.74
N GLU A 181 -0.60 0.48 -9.82
CA GLU A 181 0.76 0.24 -10.29
C GLU A 181 1.40 1.58 -10.62
N GLN A 182 2.65 1.76 -10.23
CA GLN A 182 3.44 2.93 -10.60
C GLN A 182 4.82 2.49 -11.06
N GLU A 183 5.16 2.88 -12.26
CA GLU A 183 6.53 2.82 -12.77
C GLU A 183 7.21 4.18 -12.60
N THR A 184 8.44 4.17 -12.12
CA THR A 184 9.28 5.35 -12.00
C THR A 184 10.61 5.10 -12.70
N GLU A 185 10.94 5.96 -13.63
CA GLU A 185 12.26 6.02 -14.23
C GLU A 185 12.90 7.38 -13.94
N SER A 186 14.11 7.37 -13.43
CA SER A 186 14.86 8.59 -13.12
C SER A 186 16.30 8.45 -13.54
N TRP A 187 16.85 9.51 -14.12
CA TRP A 187 18.28 9.61 -14.33
C TRP A 187 18.78 11.01 -14.01
N ASP A 188 20.00 11.08 -13.60
CA ASP A 188 20.66 12.36 -13.36
C ASP A 188 22.14 12.34 -13.72
N LEU A 189 22.62 13.54 -13.96
CA LEU A 189 24.04 13.83 -14.14
C LEU A 189 24.44 14.92 -13.15
N PHE A 190 25.60 14.75 -12.53
CA PHE A 190 26.13 15.73 -11.60
C PHE A 190 27.61 15.98 -11.80
N ALA A 191 28.03 17.17 -11.44
CA ALA A 191 29.42 17.56 -11.40
C ALA A 191 29.65 18.51 -10.21
N GLN A 192 30.73 18.33 -9.51
CA GLN A 192 31.18 19.19 -8.41
C GLN A 192 32.68 19.40 -8.51
N GLY A 193 33.12 20.63 -8.26
CA GLY A 193 34.52 20.96 -8.19
C GLY A 193 34.85 21.73 -6.92
N THR A 194 36.00 21.47 -6.34
CA THR A 194 36.54 22.17 -5.17
C THR A 194 37.89 22.77 -5.53
N PHE A 195 38.04 24.05 -5.30
CA PHE A 195 39.31 24.77 -5.49
C PHE A 195 39.83 25.29 -4.16
N ASN A 196 41.03 24.85 -3.81
CA ASN A 196 41.74 25.28 -2.60
C ASN A 196 42.46 26.61 -2.89
N ILE A 197 41.95 27.72 -2.38
CA ILE A 197 42.51 29.05 -2.54
C ILE A 197 43.78 29.17 -1.69
N THR A 198 43.70 28.71 -0.44
CA THR A 198 44.80 28.60 0.52
C THR A 198 44.67 27.28 1.26
N ASP A 199 45.63 26.95 2.10
CA ASP A 199 45.61 25.72 2.92
C ASP A 199 44.38 25.68 3.87
N ASN A 200 43.76 26.86 4.16
CA ASN A 200 42.65 26.99 5.10
C ASN A 200 41.38 27.52 4.45
N LEU A 201 41.36 27.76 3.14
CA LEU A 201 40.19 28.30 2.44
C LEU A 201 39.99 27.58 1.10
N SER A 202 38.83 27.02 0.95
CA SER A 202 38.39 26.40 -0.30
C SER A 202 37.01 26.90 -0.76
N ILE A 203 36.77 26.83 -2.05
CA ILE A 203 35.47 27.07 -2.68
C ILE A 203 35.04 25.79 -3.37
N THR A 204 33.80 25.38 -3.09
CA THR A 204 33.17 24.25 -3.75
C THR A 204 31.94 24.73 -4.52
N ALA A 205 31.79 24.31 -5.76
CA ALA A 205 30.60 24.53 -6.59
C ALA A 205 30.20 23.24 -7.28
N GLY A 206 28.91 23.02 -7.43
CA GLY A 206 28.36 21.83 -8.08
C GLY A 206 27.07 22.13 -8.81
N VAL A 207 26.74 21.27 -9.75
CA VAL A 207 25.52 21.27 -10.53
C VAL A 207 25.01 19.84 -10.65
N ARG A 208 23.67 19.69 -10.63
CA ARG A 208 23.00 18.43 -10.91
C ARG A 208 21.80 18.72 -11.83
N TYR A 209 21.61 17.88 -12.81
CA TYR A 209 20.42 17.82 -13.63
C TYR A 209 19.75 16.49 -13.43
N THR A 210 18.45 16.50 -13.16
CA THR A 210 17.66 15.28 -12.93
C THR A 210 16.43 15.34 -13.83
N GLU A 211 16.11 14.21 -14.43
CA GLU A 211 14.86 13.96 -15.14
C GLU A 211 14.19 12.72 -14.53
N GLU A 212 12.92 12.85 -14.19
CA GLU A 212 12.12 11.78 -13.61
C GLU A 212 10.80 11.68 -14.34
N THR A 213 10.44 10.47 -14.72
CA THR A 213 9.14 10.12 -15.30
C THR A 213 8.42 9.16 -14.37
N LYS A 214 7.14 9.42 -14.12
CA LYS A 214 6.26 8.53 -13.37
C LYS A 214 5.03 8.25 -14.21
N GLU A 215 4.75 6.96 -14.39
CA GLU A 215 3.52 6.49 -15.00
C GLU A 215 2.76 5.67 -13.97
N ALA A 216 1.44 5.87 -13.87
CA ALA A 216 0.63 5.16 -12.91
C ALA A 216 -0.69 4.70 -13.54
N ILE A 217 -1.10 3.50 -13.17
CA ILE A 217 -2.39 2.92 -13.49
C ILE A 217 -3.14 2.72 -12.18
N ALA A 218 -4.39 3.13 -12.14
CA ALA A 218 -5.28 2.87 -11.01
C ALA A 218 -6.61 2.33 -11.53
N GLN A 219 -7.04 1.22 -10.98
CA GLN A 219 -8.30 0.57 -11.32
C GLN A 219 -9.04 0.20 -10.05
N THR A 220 -10.34 0.35 -10.06
CA THR A 220 -11.20 -0.07 -8.95
C THR A 220 -12.47 -0.69 -9.52
N TRP A 221 -12.85 -1.83 -8.99
CA TRP A 221 -14.11 -2.50 -9.33
C TRP A 221 -14.76 -3.08 -8.10
N ILE A 222 -16.06 -3.23 -8.18
CA ILE A 222 -16.87 -3.77 -7.10
C ILE A 222 -17.37 -5.13 -7.54
N ASN A 223 -17.07 -6.14 -6.74
CA ASN A 223 -17.63 -7.47 -6.90
C ASN A 223 -18.66 -7.67 -5.77
N SER A 224 -19.91 -7.88 -6.13
CA SER A 224 -20.97 -8.23 -5.18
C SER A 224 -21.53 -9.58 -5.54
N GLU A 225 -21.54 -10.52 -4.62
CA GLU A 225 -22.20 -11.82 -4.80
C GLU A 225 -23.74 -11.75 -4.75
N ALA A 226 -24.31 -10.57 -4.92
CA ALA A 226 -25.75 -10.34 -4.84
C ALA A 226 -26.55 -10.88 -6.03
N THR A 227 -25.97 -11.70 -6.87
CA THR A 227 -26.68 -12.33 -7.99
C THR A 227 -26.40 -13.81 -8.04
N GLY A 228 -27.22 -14.58 -7.32
CA GLY A 228 -27.49 -15.96 -7.68
C GLY A 228 -28.55 -16.03 -8.76
#